data_247786bc0772d0170a382b7e3d07a955
#
_entry.id   247786bc0772d0170a382b7e3d07a955
#
_cell.length_a   1.000
_cell.length_b   1.000
_cell.length_c   1.000
_cell.angle_alpha   90.00
_cell.angle_beta   90.00
_cell.angle_gamma   90.00
#
_symmetry.space_group_name_H-M   'P 1'
#
loop_
_entity.id
_entity.type
_entity.pdbx_description
1 polymer ?
#
loop_
_entity_poly.entity_id
_entity_poly.type
_entity_poly.pdbx_seq_one_letter_code
_entity_poly.pdbx_strand_id
1 'polypeptide(L)'
;MKSRIKTLRRAATNERESIQMTYSNGWDVKPPSQEFINLDIGVRNQIAEFLVEYPVKLGSIAKSLGIKVLRSTLPRGTSGQIGQEDGEFVIRVNRHEAKHRQRFTLAHEIAHYLLHRDKIVADGGWSENVLLRSGQPASVEYEANRLASDLIIPSEVLAAATTEYSGPITSEIIEDLARRFGVSTTAMEIKLQMI
;
A
#
# COMPACT_ATOMS: atom_id res chain seq x y z
N MET A 1 26.82 -12.70 11.09
CA MET A 1 26.39 -13.96 10.43
C MET A 1 25.84 -13.55 9.06
N LYS A 2 26.48 -13.98 7.98
CA LYS A 2 26.15 -13.60 6.60
C LYS A 2 25.00 -14.47 6.10
N SER A 3 23.81 -13.91 5.91
CA SER A 3 22.65 -14.60 5.33
C SER A 3 22.83 -14.74 3.81
N ARG A 4 22.69 -15.97 3.32
CA ARG A 4 22.75 -16.32 1.90
C ARG A 4 21.49 -15.83 1.19
N ILE A 5 21.62 -14.77 0.41
CA ILE A 5 20.63 -14.41 -0.60
C ILE A 5 20.85 -15.37 -1.78
N LYS A 6 19.92 -16.28 -1.99
CA LYS A 6 19.89 -17.12 -3.19
C LYS A 6 19.39 -16.29 -4.37
N THR A 7 20.29 -16.07 -5.32
CA THR A 7 20.03 -15.43 -6.61
C THR A 7 19.01 -16.26 -7.42
N LEU A 8 17.84 -15.69 -7.67
CA LEU A 8 16.87 -16.23 -8.62
C LEU A 8 17.34 -15.96 -10.05
N ARG A 9 17.75 -17.00 -10.77
CA ARG A 9 17.96 -16.95 -12.22
C ARG A 9 16.61 -16.91 -12.93
N ARG A 10 16.43 -15.87 -13.72
CA ARG A 10 15.29 -15.65 -14.61
C ARG A 10 15.39 -16.61 -15.79
N ALA A 11 14.40 -17.51 -15.93
CA ALA A 11 14.07 -18.13 -17.21
C ALA A 11 12.84 -17.40 -17.77
N ALA A 12 13.01 -16.76 -18.93
CA ALA A 12 11.92 -16.14 -19.66
C ALA A 12 11.18 -17.24 -20.43
N THR A 13 9.95 -17.55 -20.02
CA THR A 13 8.95 -18.20 -20.85
C THR A 13 7.60 -17.54 -20.58
N ASN A 14 6.99 -17.19 -21.68
CA ASN A 14 5.72 -16.52 -21.86
C ASN A 14 4.60 -17.45 -21.38
N GLU A 15 3.92 -17.10 -20.26
CA GLU A 15 2.55 -17.55 -19.96
C GLU A 15 2.08 -16.85 -18.66
N ARG A 16 0.80 -16.48 -18.62
CA ARG A 16 0.11 -15.82 -17.52
C ARG A 16 -0.04 -16.80 -16.34
N GLU A 17 1.04 -17.09 -15.65
CA GLU A 17 0.98 -17.76 -14.35
C GLU A 17 1.02 -16.66 -13.28
N SER A 18 -0.07 -16.55 -12.53
CA SER A 18 -0.07 -15.88 -11.24
C SER A 18 1.01 -16.55 -10.38
N ILE A 19 2.12 -15.84 -10.13
CA ILE A 19 3.21 -16.34 -9.29
C ILE A 19 2.64 -16.43 -7.87
N GLN A 20 2.20 -17.62 -7.50
CA GLN A 20 1.88 -17.96 -6.13
C GLN A 20 3.21 -18.13 -5.39
N MET A 21 3.57 -17.13 -4.56
CA MET A 21 4.74 -17.23 -3.69
C MET A 21 4.37 -18.07 -2.46
N THR A 22 4.56 -19.38 -2.56
CA THR A 22 4.46 -20.28 -1.39
C THR A 22 5.77 -20.23 -0.62
N TYR A 23 5.72 -19.77 0.62
CA TYR A 23 6.89 -19.68 1.48
C TYR A 23 7.08 -20.96 2.31
N SER A 24 8.27 -21.16 2.87
CA SER A 24 8.71 -22.39 3.53
C SER A 24 7.85 -22.84 4.72
N ASN A 25 6.99 -22.00 5.25
CA ASN A 25 6.03 -22.28 6.32
C ASN A 25 4.62 -22.68 5.82
N GLY A 26 4.41 -22.76 4.50
CA GLY A 26 3.11 -23.12 3.90
C GLY A 26 2.07 -21.99 3.92
N TRP A 27 2.46 -20.76 4.22
CA TRP A 27 1.55 -19.62 4.23
C TRP A 27 1.55 -18.91 2.88
N ASP A 28 0.35 -18.58 2.40
CA ASP A 28 0.18 -17.86 1.15
C ASP A 28 0.12 -16.35 1.43
N VAL A 29 1.12 -15.62 0.91
CA VAL A 29 1.12 -14.17 0.92
C VAL A 29 0.66 -13.68 -0.45
N LYS A 30 -0.33 -12.80 -0.48
CA LYS A 30 -0.84 -12.21 -1.72
C LYS A 30 0.30 -11.48 -2.45
N PRO A 31 0.56 -11.82 -3.73
CA PRO A 31 1.60 -11.18 -4.51
C PRO A 31 1.30 -9.68 -4.72
N PRO A 32 2.30 -8.89 -5.15
CA PRO A 32 2.06 -7.51 -5.55
C PRO A 32 0.96 -7.40 -6.60
N SER A 33 0.16 -6.36 -6.51
CA SER A 33 -0.92 -6.10 -7.47
C SER A 33 -0.38 -5.74 -8.85
N GLN A 34 -1.23 -5.85 -9.87
CA GLN A 34 -0.85 -5.46 -11.23
C GLN A 34 -0.54 -3.96 -11.31
N GLU A 35 -1.21 -3.14 -10.48
CA GLU A 35 -0.95 -1.71 -10.36
C GLU A 35 0.48 -1.45 -9.89
N PHE A 36 0.96 -2.17 -8.88
CA PHE A 36 2.34 -2.04 -8.41
C PHE A 36 3.35 -2.52 -9.45
N ILE A 37 3.08 -3.63 -10.13
CA ILE A 37 3.95 -4.20 -11.17
C ILE A 37 4.07 -3.24 -12.37
N ASN A 38 2.98 -2.56 -12.73
CA ASN A 38 2.90 -1.66 -13.87
C ASN A 38 3.38 -0.22 -13.58
N LEU A 39 3.72 0.11 -12.34
CA LEU A 39 4.33 1.41 -12.05
C LEU A 39 5.59 1.62 -12.90
N ASP A 40 5.81 2.86 -13.32
CA ASP A 40 7.05 3.25 -13.98
C ASP A 40 8.26 2.80 -13.16
N ILE A 41 9.29 2.29 -13.85
CA ILE A 41 10.48 1.74 -13.19
C ILE A 41 11.24 2.79 -12.38
N GLY A 42 11.24 4.04 -12.82
CA GLY A 42 11.85 5.15 -12.06
C GLY A 42 11.11 5.40 -10.76
N VAL A 43 9.78 5.40 -10.80
CA VAL A 43 8.92 5.53 -9.61
C VAL A 43 9.15 4.36 -8.65
N ARG A 44 9.15 3.12 -9.16
CA ARG A 44 9.41 1.93 -8.32
C ARG A 44 10.78 2.01 -7.64
N ASN A 45 11.82 2.38 -8.37
CA ASN A 45 13.16 2.54 -7.81
C ASN A 45 13.21 3.65 -6.75
N GLN A 46 12.49 4.76 -6.96
CA GLN A 46 12.42 5.89 -6.04
C GLN A 46 11.78 5.51 -4.70
N ILE A 47 10.77 4.64 -4.70
CA ILE A 47 10.07 4.24 -3.47
C ILE A 47 10.61 2.95 -2.85
N ALA A 48 11.41 2.16 -3.58
CA ALA A 48 11.86 0.82 -3.17
C ALA A 48 12.61 0.83 -1.83
N GLU A 49 13.44 1.85 -1.57
CA GLU A 49 14.18 1.95 -0.32
C GLU A 49 13.31 2.06 0.94
N PHE A 50 12.06 2.51 0.79
CA PHE A 50 11.09 2.65 1.88
C PHE A 50 10.23 1.39 2.09
N LEU A 51 10.24 0.45 1.11
CA LEU A 51 9.43 -0.76 1.10
C LEU A 51 10.16 -1.99 1.66
N VAL A 52 11.26 -1.80 2.35
CA VAL A 52 12.13 -2.88 2.87
C VAL A 52 11.95 -3.16 4.37
N GLU A 53 11.17 -2.33 5.05
CA GLU A 53 10.94 -2.44 6.50
C GLU A 53 9.48 -2.19 6.88
N TYR A 54 9.09 -2.59 8.07
CA TYR A 54 7.74 -2.33 8.60
C TYR A 54 7.81 -1.70 10.00
N PRO A 55 6.88 -0.80 10.34
CA PRO A 55 5.86 -0.22 9.46
C PRO A 55 6.46 0.70 8.41
N VAL A 56 6.03 0.57 7.15
CA VAL A 56 6.53 1.38 6.02
C VAL A 56 6.42 2.87 6.34
N LYS A 57 7.46 3.64 6.02
CA LYS A 57 7.53 5.10 6.23
C LYS A 57 6.83 5.88 5.11
N LEU A 58 5.49 5.79 5.06
CA LEU A 58 4.66 6.41 4.01
C LEU A 58 4.89 7.91 3.84
N GLY A 59 5.17 8.64 4.94
CA GLY A 59 5.53 10.06 4.88
C GLY A 59 6.83 10.31 4.11
N SER A 60 7.79 9.37 4.17
CA SER A 60 9.04 9.45 3.40
C SER A 60 8.79 9.17 1.92
N ILE A 61 7.92 8.21 1.60
CA ILE A 61 7.46 7.97 0.23
C ILE A 61 6.81 9.23 -0.34
N ALA A 62 5.83 9.82 0.36
CA ALA A 62 5.19 11.05 -0.08
C ALA A 62 6.19 12.17 -0.32
N LYS A 63 7.14 12.38 0.62
CA LYS A 63 8.19 13.38 0.48
C LYS A 63 9.09 13.14 -0.73
N SER A 64 9.50 11.90 -0.99
CA SER A 64 10.33 11.57 -2.16
C SER A 64 9.59 11.84 -3.48
N LEU A 65 8.26 11.70 -3.49
CA LEU A 65 7.40 12.03 -4.63
C LEU A 65 7.04 13.52 -4.75
N GLY A 66 7.57 14.38 -3.86
CA GLY A 66 7.25 15.81 -3.85
C GLY A 66 5.85 16.13 -3.32
N ILE A 67 5.27 15.27 -2.51
CA ILE A 67 3.92 15.43 -1.95
C ILE A 67 4.03 15.92 -0.50
N LYS A 68 3.36 17.02 -0.18
CA LYS A 68 3.20 17.52 1.18
C LYS A 68 2.09 16.76 1.92
N VAL A 69 2.33 16.32 3.14
CA VAL A 69 1.34 15.61 3.95
C VAL A 69 0.94 16.43 5.16
N LEU A 70 -0.36 16.62 5.33
CA LEU A 70 -0.96 17.38 6.44
C LEU A 70 -1.96 16.52 7.21
N ARG A 71 -1.91 16.61 8.55
CA ARG A 71 -2.95 16.07 9.42
C ARG A 71 -3.95 17.19 9.72
N SER A 72 -5.17 17.01 9.22
CA SER A 72 -6.22 18.04 9.23
C SER A 72 -7.49 17.54 9.91
N THR A 73 -8.35 18.45 10.36
CA THR A 73 -9.73 18.12 10.66
C THR A 73 -10.49 18.20 9.34
N LEU A 74 -11.04 17.07 8.91
CA LEU A 74 -11.81 16.98 7.67
C LEU A 74 -13.31 16.82 7.99
N PRO A 75 -14.20 17.09 7.01
CA PRO A 75 -15.64 16.89 7.16
C PRO A 75 -15.97 15.47 7.60
N ARG A 76 -17.14 15.29 8.21
CA ARG A 76 -17.62 13.98 8.62
C ARG A 76 -17.73 13.04 7.41
N GLY A 77 -17.15 11.86 7.52
CA GLY A 77 -17.15 10.84 6.45
C GLY A 77 -15.98 10.97 5.48
N THR A 78 -15.12 11.99 5.60
CA THR A 78 -13.90 12.14 4.81
C THR A 78 -12.69 11.67 5.62
N SER A 79 -12.03 10.61 5.15
CA SER A 79 -10.81 10.06 5.77
C SER A 79 -9.55 10.80 5.31
N GLY A 80 -9.50 11.15 4.03
CA GLY A 80 -8.42 11.91 3.41
C GLY A 80 -8.82 12.51 2.10
N GLN A 81 -7.91 13.29 1.54
CA GLN A 81 -8.05 13.87 0.22
C GLN A 81 -6.68 14.25 -0.34
N ILE A 82 -6.53 14.20 -1.65
CA ILE A 82 -5.36 14.70 -2.36
C ILE A 82 -5.75 15.81 -3.33
N GLY A 83 -4.91 16.84 -3.45
CA GLY A 83 -5.13 17.92 -4.38
C GLY A 83 -3.88 18.76 -4.62
N GLN A 84 -4.05 19.90 -5.32
CA GLN A 84 -2.98 20.86 -5.54
C GLN A 84 -3.25 22.17 -4.80
N GLU A 85 -2.19 22.70 -4.17
CA GLU A 85 -2.15 24.03 -3.55
C GLU A 85 -0.87 24.73 -4.02
N ASP A 86 -1.00 25.90 -4.60
CA ASP A 86 0.14 26.70 -5.09
C ASP A 86 1.10 25.92 -6.01
N GLY A 87 0.52 24.97 -6.80
CA GLY A 87 1.28 24.11 -7.72
C GLY A 87 1.92 22.87 -7.08
N GLU A 88 1.83 22.69 -5.76
CA GLU A 88 2.32 21.52 -5.04
C GLU A 88 1.19 20.52 -4.75
N PHE A 89 1.50 19.23 -4.82
CA PHE A 89 0.54 18.22 -4.36
C PHE A 89 0.50 18.14 -2.84
N VAL A 90 -0.71 18.13 -2.30
CA VAL A 90 -0.95 18.07 -0.86
C VAL A 90 -1.93 16.94 -0.54
N ILE A 91 -1.53 16.05 0.36
CA ILE A 91 -2.43 15.05 0.95
C ILE A 91 -2.85 15.54 2.35
N ARG A 92 -4.16 15.56 2.58
CA ARG A 92 -4.74 15.79 3.91
C ARG A 92 -5.33 14.51 4.45
N VAL A 93 -4.92 14.13 5.68
CA VAL A 93 -5.42 12.95 6.38
C VAL A 93 -6.18 13.38 7.63
N ASN A 94 -7.36 12.81 7.86
CA ASN A 94 -8.20 13.17 8.99
C ASN A 94 -7.53 12.73 10.31
N ARG A 95 -7.20 13.73 11.16
CA ARG A 95 -6.53 13.53 12.44
C ARG A 95 -7.36 12.77 13.48
N HIS A 96 -8.67 12.72 13.30
CA HIS A 96 -9.60 12.13 14.26
C HIS A 96 -9.83 10.63 14.04
N GLU A 97 -9.25 10.05 13.02
CA GLU A 97 -9.32 8.61 12.77
C GLU A 97 -8.24 7.83 13.53
N ALA A 98 -8.46 6.53 13.69
CA ALA A 98 -7.48 5.62 14.27
C ALA A 98 -6.17 5.61 13.45
N LYS A 99 -5.02 5.37 14.09
CA LYS A 99 -3.70 5.45 13.44
C LYS A 99 -3.58 4.54 12.22
N HIS A 100 -4.04 3.29 12.31
CA HIS A 100 -4.01 2.36 11.17
C HIS A 100 -4.87 2.85 10.00
N ARG A 101 -6.01 3.50 10.29
CA ARG A 101 -6.88 4.11 9.28
C ARG A 101 -6.20 5.31 8.61
N GLN A 102 -5.57 6.20 9.40
CA GLN A 102 -4.78 7.32 8.86
C GLN A 102 -3.64 6.82 7.96
N ARG A 103 -2.97 5.73 8.31
CA ARG A 103 -1.91 5.14 7.49
C ARG A 103 -2.45 4.59 6.18
N PHE A 104 -3.56 3.82 6.23
CA PHE A 104 -4.19 3.30 5.01
C PHE A 104 -4.64 4.45 4.10
N THR A 105 -5.29 5.47 4.66
CA THR A 105 -5.70 6.68 3.92
C THR A 105 -4.50 7.34 3.23
N LEU A 106 -3.39 7.55 3.94
CA LEU A 106 -2.19 8.14 3.32
C LEU A 106 -1.65 7.27 2.16
N ALA A 107 -1.59 5.95 2.32
CA ALA A 107 -1.16 5.04 1.25
C ALA A 107 -2.12 5.10 0.05
N HIS A 108 -3.44 5.21 0.30
CA HIS A 108 -4.47 5.31 -0.70
C HIS A 108 -4.36 6.63 -1.51
N GLU A 109 -4.15 7.76 -0.85
CA GLU A 109 -3.94 9.04 -1.54
C GLU A 109 -2.61 9.05 -2.34
N ILE A 110 -1.56 8.41 -1.84
CA ILE A 110 -0.33 8.20 -2.62
C ILE A 110 -0.61 7.33 -3.85
N ALA A 111 -1.44 6.29 -3.72
CA ALA A 111 -1.82 5.44 -4.85
C ALA A 111 -2.62 6.22 -5.91
N HIS A 112 -3.54 7.08 -5.51
CA HIS A 112 -4.22 7.99 -6.44
C HIS A 112 -3.25 8.91 -7.17
N TYR A 113 -2.27 9.47 -6.47
CA TYR A 113 -1.23 10.28 -7.10
C TYR A 113 -0.44 9.49 -8.16
N LEU A 114 -0.06 8.26 -7.85
CA LEU A 114 0.74 7.43 -8.74
C LEU A 114 -0.02 6.92 -9.96
N LEU A 115 -1.32 6.63 -9.81
CA LEU A 115 -2.15 6.02 -10.86
C LEU A 115 -3.02 7.03 -11.61
N HIS A 116 -3.45 8.11 -10.95
CA HIS A 116 -4.53 8.96 -11.43
C HIS A 116 -4.20 10.45 -11.40
N ARG A 117 -2.91 10.80 -11.38
CA ARG A 117 -2.44 12.20 -11.26
C ARG A 117 -3.12 13.16 -12.24
N ASP A 118 -3.26 12.75 -13.50
CA ASP A 118 -3.86 13.60 -14.54
C ASP A 118 -5.33 13.91 -14.26
N LYS A 119 -6.06 12.93 -13.68
CA LYS A 119 -7.46 13.13 -13.28
C LYS A 119 -7.56 14.11 -12.12
N ILE A 120 -6.69 14.01 -11.11
CA ILE A 120 -6.66 14.94 -9.97
C ILE A 120 -6.46 16.37 -10.45
N VAL A 121 -5.58 16.59 -11.43
CA VAL A 121 -5.33 17.91 -12.01
C VAL A 121 -6.55 18.41 -12.80
N ALA A 122 -7.17 17.54 -13.62
CA ALA A 122 -8.31 17.87 -14.46
C ALA A 122 -9.58 18.24 -13.66
N ASP A 123 -9.78 17.59 -12.50
CA ASP A 123 -10.94 17.78 -11.62
C ASP A 123 -10.82 19.03 -10.70
N GLY A 124 -9.89 19.94 -10.99
CA GLY A 124 -9.68 21.15 -10.19
C GLY A 124 -8.82 20.94 -8.95
N GLY A 125 -8.12 19.81 -8.90
CA GLY A 125 -7.04 19.58 -7.94
C GLY A 125 -7.43 18.96 -6.61
N TRP A 126 -8.69 18.58 -6.39
CA TRP A 126 -9.07 17.89 -5.15
C TRP A 126 -9.88 16.61 -5.46
N SER A 127 -9.30 15.48 -5.15
CA SER A 127 -10.01 14.21 -5.07
C SER A 127 -10.51 14.04 -3.62
N GLU A 128 -11.82 14.10 -3.42
CA GLU A 128 -12.40 13.78 -2.12
C GLU A 128 -12.59 12.28 -2.02
N ASN A 129 -11.90 11.65 -1.10
CA ASN A 129 -12.16 10.26 -0.71
C ASN A 129 -13.42 10.20 0.17
N VAL A 130 -14.54 10.59 -0.41
CA VAL A 130 -15.85 10.28 0.12
C VAL A 130 -16.16 8.87 -0.38
N LEU A 131 -15.95 7.88 0.46
CA LEU A 131 -16.48 6.54 0.22
C LEU A 131 -17.91 6.67 -0.31
N LEU A 132 -18.09 6.48 -1.65
CA LEU A 132 -19.38 6.40 -2.36
C LEU A 132 -20.08 7.71 -2.80
N ARG A 133 -19.49 8.91 -2.77
CA ARG A 133 -20.22 10.13 -3.18
C ARG A 133 -19.68 10.92 -4.36
N SER A 134 -18.46 10.66 -4.83
CA SER A 134 -17.80 11.52 -5.82
C SER A 134 -17.97 11.11 -7.28
N GLY A 135 -18.81 10.11 -7.59
CA GLY A 135 -19.01 9.70 -8.99
C GLY A 135 -17.77 9.13 -9.70
N GLN A 136 -16.68 8.89 -8.98
CA GLN A 136 -15.51 8.20 -9.50
C GLN A 136 -15.90 6.76 -9.89
N PRO A 137 -15.44 6.24 -11.03
CA PRO A 137 -15.67 4.85 -11.37
C PRO A 137 -15.14 3.92 -10.28
N ALA A 138 -15.92 2.91 -9.90
CA ALA A 138 -15.52 1.93 -8.88
C ALA A 138 -14.15 1.28 -9.18
N SER A 139 -13.74 1.21 -10.46
CA SER A 139 -12.43 0.73 -10.89
C SER A 139 -11.27 1.58 -10.38
N VAL A 140 -11.39 2.91 -10.37
CA VAL A 140 -10.35 3.84 -9.92
C VAL A 140 -10.06 3.67 -8.43
N GLU A 141 -11.12 3.55 -7.63
CA GLU A 141 -11.00 3.30 -6.18
C GLU A 141 -10.42 1.92 -5.91
N TYR A 142 -10.82 0.92 -6.70
CA TYR A 142 -10.31 -0.45 -6.56
C TYR A 142 -8.81 -0.53 -6.88
N GLU A 143 -8.36 0.13 -7.95
CA GLU A 143 -6.95 0.24 -8.33
C GLU A 143 -6.14 0.91 -7.22
N ALA A 144 -6.61 2.05 -6.69
CA ALA A 144 -5.96 2.77 -5.61
C ALA A 144 -5.87 1.92 -4.32
N ASN A 145 -6.93 1.18 -3.98
CA ASN A 145 -6.94 0.28 -2.82
C ASN A 145 -5.92 -0.85 -2.94
N ARG A 146 -5.77 -1.45 -4.13
CA ARG A 146 -4.81 -2.52 -4.37
C ARG A 146 -3.38 -2.03 -4.26
N LEU A 147 -3.05 -0.91 -4.90
CA LEU A 147 -1.73 -0.30 -4.78
C LEU A 147 -1.44 0.15 -3.34
N ALA A 148 -2.41 0.76 -2.65
CA ALA A 148 -2.27 1.15 -1.24
C ALA A 148 -1.93 -0.05 -0.34
N SER A 149 -2.56 -1.20 -0.59
CA SER A 149 -2.26 -2.45 0.14
C SER A 149 -0.79 -2.86 -0.05
N ASP A 150 -0.25 -2.75 -1.27
CA ASP A 150 1.15 -3.09 -1.54
C ASP A 150 2.13 -2.08 -0.91
N LEU A 151 1.77 -0.80 -0.90
CA LEU A 151 2.58 0.24 -0.27
C LEU A 151 2.65 0.09 1.26
N ILE A 152 1.57 -0.37 1.90
CA ILE A 152 1.50 -0.46 3.37
C ILE A 152 1.93 -1.83 3.91
N ILE A 153 1.74 -2.90 3.10
CA ILE A 153 2.13 -4.29 3.41
C ILE A 153 2.87 -4.86 2.18
N PRO A 154 4.15 -4.52 1.98
CA PRO A 154 4.92 -5.09 0.88
C PRO A 154 5.00 -6.62 0.99
N SER A 155 4.67 -7.33 -0.08
CA SER A 155 4.53 -8.79 -0.07
C SER A 155 5.82 -9.51 0.35
N GLU A 156 6.98 -9.07 -0.15
CA GLU A 156 8.27 -9.66 0.18
C GLU A 156 8.65 -9.45 1.66
N VAL A 157 8.32 -8.27 2.21
CA VAL A 157 8.59 -7.95 3.62
C VAL A 157 7.67 -8.73 4.55
N LEU A 158 6.38 -8.85 4.18
CA LEU A 158 5.45 -9.70 4.92
C LEU A 158 5.90 -11.16 4.89
N ALA A 159 6.26 -11.66 3.73
CA ALA A 159 6.76 -13.02 3.57
C ALA A 159 7.99 -13.31 4.43
N ALA A 160 8.94 -12.38 4.47
CA ALA A 160 10.09 -12.50 5.37
C ALA A 160 9.66 -12.52 6.84
N ALA A 161 8.70 -11.67 7.24
CA ALA A 161 8.19 -11.62 8.60
C ALA A 161 7.45 -12.90 9.01
N THR A 162 6.73 -13.56 8.07
CA THR A 162 6.03 -14.81 8.36
C THR A 162 6.98 -15.99 8.67
N THR A 163 8.24 -15.94 8.24
CA THR A 163 9.23 -16.99 8.55
C THR A 163 9.61 -17.06 10.03
N GLU A 164 9.26 -16.04 10.82
CA GLU A 164 9.49 -16.02 12.27
C GLU A 164 8.51 -16.92 13.04
N TYR A 165 7.45 -17.39 12.37
CA TYR A 165 6.40 -18.21 12.97
C TYR A 165 6.43 -19.62 12.41
N SER A 166 5.90 -20.57 13.19
CA SER A 166 5.79 -21.99 12.82
C SER A 166 4.37 -22.48 13.04
N GLY A 167 3.93 -23.41 12.18
CA GLY A 167 2.60 -24.01 12.28
C GLY A 167 1.49 -23.18 11.59
N PRO A 168 0.22 -23.47 11.90
CA PRO A 168 -0.91 -22.78 11.26
C PRO A 168 -1.00 -21.31 11.71
N ILE A 169 -1.58 -20.47 10.85
CA ILE A 169 -1.87 -19.07 11.19
C ILE A 169 -2.94 -19.04 12.27
N THR A 170 -2.66 -18.34 13.37
CA THR A 170 -3.62 -18.10 14.46
C THR A 170 -4.00 -16.61 14.53
N SER A 171 -5.09 -16.29 15.24
CA SER A 171 -5.52 -14.91 15.46
C SER A 171 -4.43 -14.07 16.14
N GLU A 172 -3.69 -14.65 17.09
CA GLU A 172 -2.60 -13.97 17.80
C GLU A 172 -1.47 -13.58 16.85
N ILE A 173 -1.14 -14.44 15.87
CA ILE A 173 -0.12 -14.16 14.87
C ILE A 173 -0.60 -13.03 13.93
N ILE A 174 -1.87 -13.07 13.52
CA ILE A 174 -2.47 -12.01 12.69
C ILE A 174 -2.43 -10.68 13.44
N GLU A 175 -2.81 -10.64 14.70
CA GLU A 175 -2.77 -9.44 15.54
C GLU A 175 -1.34 -8.92 15.71
N ASP A 176 -0.36 -9.80 15.91
CA ASP A 176 1.05 -9.40 16.03
C ASP A 176 1.57 -8.78 14.72
N LEU A 177 1.35 -9.45 13.59
CA LEU A 177 1.73 -8.94 12.28
C LEU A 177 1.02 -7.62 11.97
N ALA A 178 -0.29 -7.52 12.21
CA ALA A 178 -1.06 -6.30 11.99
C ALA A 178 -0.50 -5.13 12.81
N ARG A 179 -0.17 -5.35 14.08
CA ARG A 179 0.44 -4.37 14.97
C ARG A 179 1.82 -3.94 14.48
N ARG A 180 2.68 -4.88 14.06
CA ARG A 180 4.05 -4.62 13.56
C ARG A 180 4.02 -3.82 12.25
N PHE A 181 3.10 -4.12 11.34
CA PHE A 181 2.93 -3.38 10.08
C PHE A 181 2.11 -2.08 10.23
N GLY A 182 1.46 -1.89 11.38
CA GLY A 182 0.64 -0.70 11.67
C GLY A 182 -0.63 -0.66 10.83
N VAL A 183 -1.27 -1.80 10.62
CA VAL A 183 -2.52 -1.99 9.86
C VAL A 183 -3.61 -2.63 10.71
N SER A 184 -4.84 -2.77 10.18
CA SER A 184 -5.89 -3.53 10.83
C SER A 184 -5.67 -5.05 10.65
N THR A 185 -6.24 -5.87 11.55
CA THR A 185 -6.26 -7.33 11.43
C THR A 185 -6.88 -7.75 10.10
N THR A 186 -8.03 -7.17 9.73
CA THR A 186 -8.69 -7.42 8.44
C THR A 186 -7.78 -7.16 7.24
N ALA A 187 -7.01 -6.07 7.25
CA ALA A 187 -6.06 -5.81 6.16
C ALA A 187 -4.94 -6.86 6.10
N MET A 188 -4.50 -7.35 7.26
CA MET A 188 -3.52 -8.43 7.33
C MET A 188 -4.10 -9.76 6.85
N GLU A 189 -5.32 -10.11 7.24
CA GLU A 189 -6.04 -11.31 6.78
C GLU A 189 -6.20 -11.33 5.25
N ILE A 190 -6.60 -10.20 4.66
CA ILE A 190 -6.71 -10.06 3.20
C ILE A 190 -5.35 -10.30 2.52
N LYS A 191 -4.26 -9.78 3.10
CA LYS A 191 -2.91 -9.93 2.53
C LYS A 191 -2.36 -11.35 2.70
N LEU A 192 -2.78 -12.06 3.74
CA LEU A 192 -2.48 -13.48 4.00
C LEU A 192 -3.48 -14.44 3.32
N GLN A 193 -4.37 -13.93 2.47
CA GLN A 193 -5.36 -14.71 1.71
C GLN A 193 -6.28 -15.59 2.58
N MET A 194 -6.63 -15.11 3.78
CA MET A 194 -7.49 -15.83 4.70
C MET A 194 -8.97 -15.53 4.50
N ILE A 195 -9.29 -14.41 3.85
CA ILE A 195 -10.64 -13.94 3.51
C ILE A 195 -10.66 -13.28 2.14
#